data_ecd4237b70cb11c476bf0c57523f2326
#
_entry.id   ecd4237b70cb11c476bf0c57523f2326
#
_cell.length_a   1.000
_cell.length_b   1.000
_cell.length_c   1.000
_cell.angle_alpha   90.00
_cell.angle_beta   90.00
_cell.angle_gamma   90.00
#
_symmetry.space_group_name_H-M   'P 1'
#
loop_
_entity.id
_entity.type
_entity.pdbx_description
1 polymer ?
#
loop_
_entity_poly.entity_id
_entity_poly.type
_entity_poly.pdbx_seq_one_letter_code
_entity_poly.pdbx_strand_id
1 'polypeptide(L)'
;RLKFTKGGYWVNIRLIRYADVVLMASEAACELGDLSSARNYLEMVRARARGNNIGILPEVTTNNQNELREAIRHERRVELGMEFDRFYDLVRWGIAKEVLHAAGKTGYQDRHALLPIPQDEIDKSNGVLVQNPNY
;
A
#
# COMPACT_ATOMS: atom_id res chain seq x y z
N ARG A 1 -12.93 -26.59 8.99
CA ARG A 1 -12.84 -27.16 7.63
C ARG A 1 -13.80 -26.39 6.75
N LEU A 2 -13.28 -25.50 5.90
CA LEU A 2 -14.11 -24.76 4.93
C LEU A 2 -14.68 -25.76 3.93
N LYS A 3 -16.01 -25.83 3.84
CA LYS A 3 -16.68 -26.60 2.80
C LYS A 3 -16.71 -25.76 1.52
N PHE A 4 -16.02 -26.22 0.50
CA PHE A 4 -16.15 -25.67 -0.85
C PHE A 4 -17.52 -26.11 -1.39
N THR A 5 -18.42 -25.17 -1.59
CA THR A 5 -19.68 -25.41 -2.32
C THR A 5 -19.57 -24.82 -3.72
N LYS A 6 -20.10 -25.52 -4.72
CA LYS A 6 -20.23 -24.99 -6.08
C LYS A 6 -21.14 -23.75 -6.04
N GLY A 7 -20.56 -22.55 -6.00
CA GLY A 7 -21.39 -21.34 -6.05
C GLY A 7 -21.02 -20.19 -5.13
N GLY A 8 -19.84 -20.16 -4.51
CA GLY A 8 -19.38 -18.97 -3.82
C GLY A 8 -18.71 -19.21 -2.48
N TYR A 9 -17.91 -18.26 -2.09
CA TYR A 9 -17.27 -18.19 -0.78
C TYR A 9 -18.15 -17.33 0.15
N TRP A 10 -18.38 -17.78 1.36
CA TRP A 10 -19.11 -17.05 2.41
C TRP A 10 -18.26 -15.95 3.06
N VAL A 11 -17.00 -15.83 2.68
CA VAL A 11 -16.06 -14.90 3.30
C VAL A 11 -16.00 -13.62 2.46
N ASN A 12 -16.39 -12.51 3.06
CA ASN A 12 -16.23 -11.20 2.44
C ASN A 12 -14.75 -10.86 2.26
N ILE A 13 -14.38 -10.39 1.07
CA ILE A 13 -13.06 -9.83 0.83
C ILE A 13 -13.02 -8.46 1.50
N ARG A 14 -12.07 -8.27 2.41
CA ARG A 14 -11.82 -6.96 3.03
C ARG A 14 -10.97 -6.14 2.07
N LEU A 15 -11.55 -5.07 1.54
CA LEU A 15 -10.84 -4.14 0.66
C LEU A 15 -10.10 -3.05 1.44
N ILE A 16 -10.68 -2.60 2.55
CA ILE A 16 -10.11 -1.57 3.43
C ILE A 16 -10.37 -1.97 4.87
N ARG A 17 -9.43 -1.72 5.75
CA ARG A 17 -9.60 -1.88 7.20
C ARG A 17 -9.11 -0.65 7.96
N TYR A 18 -9.53 -0.50 9.19
CA TYR A 18 -9.28 0.69 9.98
C TYR A 18 -7.77 1.04 10.12
N ALA A 19 -6.90 0.05 10.23
CA ALA A 19 -5.45 0.28 10.28
C ALA A 19 -4.93 0.95 9.00
N ASP A 20 -5.46 0.60 7.82
CA ASP A 20 -5.10 1.27 6.57
C ASP A 20 -5.53 2.74 6.59
N VAL A 21 -6.76 3.03 7.02
CA VAL A 21 -7.26 4.42 7.15
C VAL A 21 -6.39 5.25 8.11
N VAL A 22 -5.99 4.67 9.24
CA VAL A 22 -5.13 5.34 10.22
C VAL A 22 -3.74 5.59 9.64
N LEU A 23 -3.18 4.64 8.90
CA LEU A 23 -1.87 4.82 8.24
C LEU A 23 -1.94 5.81 7.08
N MET A 24 -3.06 5.90 6.34
CA MET A 24 -3.28 6.98 5.37
C MET A 24 -3.31 8.36 6.05
N ALA A 25 -3.98 8.48 7.20
CA ALA A 25 -4.00 9.72 7.97
C ALA A 25 -2.60 10.08 8.51
N SER A 26 -1.83 9.10 8.96
CA SER A 26 -0.44 9.28 9.40
C SER A 26 0.43 9.81 8.26
N GLU A 27 0.34 9.21 7.08
CA GLU A 27 1.08 9.63 5.89
C GLU A 27 0.69 11.05 5.46
N ALA A 28 -0.60 11.34 5.37
CA ALA A 28 -1.09 12.67 4.99
C ALA A 28 -0.61 13.75 5.97
N ALA A 29 -0.69 13.52 7.27
CA ALA A 29 -0.18 14.43 8.30
C ALA A 29 1.34 14.64 8.16
N CYS A 30 2.10 13.57 7.91
CA CYS A 30 3.53 13.64 7.68
C CYS A 30 3.86 14.52 6.46
N GLU A 31 3.17 14.34 5.33
CA GLU A 31 3.42 15.13 4.13
C GLU A 31 3.03 16.61 4.29
N LEU A 32 2.04 16.90 5.12
CA LEU A 32 1.66 18.28 5.50
C LEU A 32 2.59 18.92 6.54
N GLY A 33 3.59 18.18 7.07
CA GLY A 33 4.51 18.66 8.09
C GLY A 33 3.97 18.60 9.52
N ASP A 34 2.75 18.09 9.75
CA ASP A 34 2.23 17.83 11.09
C ASP A 34 2.77 16.49 11.62
N LEU A 35 4.05 16.54 12.03
CA LEU A 35 4.76 15.35 12.49
C LEU A 35 4.21 14.83 13.81
N SER A 36 3.56 15.67 14.60
CA SER A 36 2.93 15.27 15.88
C SER A 36 1.74 14.34 15.61
N SER A 37 0.79 14.80 14.78
CA SER A 37 -0.37 13.98 14.41
C SER A 37 0.05 12.72 13.66
N ALA A 38 1.04 12.84 12.77
CA ALA A 38 1.57 11.69 12.03
C ALA A 38 2.09 10.59 12.97
N ARG A 39 2.89 10.95 13.98
CA ARG A 39 3.37 9.99 14.99
C ARG A 39 2.23 9.39 15.80
N ASN A 40 1.28 10.21 16.21
CA ASN A 40 0.13 9.73 16.99
C ASN A 40 -0.67 8.68 16.23
N TYR A 41 -0.95 8.91 14.95
CA TYR A 41 -1.64 7.93 14.11
C TYR A 41 -0.80 6.67 13.90
N LEU A 42 0.49 6.80 13.63
CA LEU A 42 1.41 5.67 13.51
C LEU A 42 1.41 4.82 14.78
N GLU A 43 1.48 5.48 15.94
CA GLU A 43 1.51 4.80 17.24
C GLU A 43 0.20 4.08 17.55
N MET A 44 -0.96 4.55 17.10
CA MET A 44 -2.22 3.82 17.26
C MET A 44 -2.15 2.40 16.68
N VAL A 45 -1.52 2.24 15.51
CA VAL A 45 -1.35 0.92 14.86
C VAL A 45 -0.32 0.10 15.60
N ARG A 46 0.84 0.69 15.92
CA ARG A 46 1.96 0.01 16.59
C ARG A 46 1.61 -0.40 18.01
N ALA A 47 0.92 0.46 18.77
CA ALA A 47 0.47 0.14 20.12
C ALA A 47 -0.50 -1.06 20.16
N ARG A 48 -1.42 -1.11 19.18
CA ARG A 48 -2.30 -2.26 19.04
C ARG A 48 -1.52 -3.56 18.77
N ALA A 49 -0.54 -3.51 17.88
CA ALA A 49 0.29 -4.68 17.54
C ALA A 49 1.22 -5.09 18.71
N ARG A 50 1.72 -4.12 19.45
CA ARG A 50 2.57 -4.30 20.65
C ARG A 50 1.79 -4.98 21.78
N GLY A 51 0.53 -4.59 21.98
CA GLY A 51 -0.27 -5.05 23.12
C GLY A 51 0.44 -4.77 24.45
N ASN A 52 0.54 -5.80 25.30
CA ASN A 52 1.20 -5.69 26.61
C ASN A 52 2.73 -5.94 26.56
N ASN A 53 3.30 -6.24 25.40
CA ASN A 53 4.73 -6.52 25.28
C ASN A 53 5.51 -5.24 24.94
N ILE A 54 5.85 -4.44 25.94
CA ILE A 54 6.59 -3.18 25.79
C ILE A 54 8.02 -3.34 25.23
N GLY A 55 8.54 -4.56 25.18
CA GLY A 55 9.89 -4.85 24.64
C GLY A 55 9.96 -4.91 23.12
N ILE A 56 8.82 -4.88 22.42
CA ILE A 56 8.76 -4.92 20.94
C ILE A 56 8.14 -3.64 20.39
N LEU A 57 8.42 -3.34 19.12
CA LEU A 57 7.84 -2.19 18.39
C LEU A 57 7.92 -0.87 19.19
N PRO A 58 9.11 -0.37 19.55
CA PRO A 58 9.25 0.88 20.26
C PRO A 58 8.57 2.03 19.52
N GLU A 59 8.09 3.02 20.27
CA GLU A 59 7.48 4.22 19.70
C GLU A 59 8.45 4.94 18.76
N VAL A 60 7.94 5.47 17.65
CA VAL A 60 8.70 6.29 16.72
C VAL A 60 8.65 7.74 17.18
N THR A 61 9.80 8.28 17.64
CA THR A 61 9.89 9.60 18.28
C THR A 61 10.57 10.66 17.41
N THR A 62 10.99 10.32 16.19
CA THR A 62 11.69 11.25 15.30
C THR A 62 10.88 12.51 14.98
N ASN A 63 11.55 13.64 14.91
CA ASN A 63 11.03 14.91 14.38
C ASN A 63 11.52 15.22 12.96
N ASN A 64 12.22 14.28 12.31
CA ASN A 64 12.62 14.39 10.93
C ASN A 64 11.52 13.80 10.03
N GLN A 65 11.00 14.64 9.12
CA GLN A 65 9.91 14.24 8.22
C GLN A 65 10.28 13.06 7.34
N ASN A 66 11.51 13.01 6.82
CA ASN A 66 11.94 11.91 5.95
C ASN A 66 12.03 10.59 6.71
N GLU A 67 12.60 10.61 7.92
CA GLU A 67 12.68 9.42 8.79
C GLU A 67 11.28 8.94 9.18
N LEU A 68 10.38 9.86 9.50
CA LEU A 68 9.00 9.51 9.84
C LEU A 68 8.26 8.94 8.63
N ARG A 69 8.46 9.51 7.43
CA ARG A 69 7.91 8.97 6.19
C ARG A 69 8.34 7.52 5.97
N GLU A 70 9.63 7.24 6.13
CA GLU A 70 10.14 5.88 5.97
C GLU A 70 9.59 4.92 7.04
N ALA A 71 9.42 5.38 8.29
CA ALA A 71 8.78 4.60 9.34
C ALA A 71 7.32 4.27 9.01
N ILE A 72 6.55 5.23 8.51
CA ILE A 72 5.15 5.04 8.08
C ILE A 72 5.09 4.06 6.89
N ARG A 73 5.94 4.22 5.89
CA ARG A 73 6.02 3.31 4.73
C ARG A 73 6.40 1.89 5.14
N HIS A 74 7.29 1.76 6.11
CA HIS A 74 7.66 0.46 6.68
C HIS A 74 6.47 -0.17 7.40
N GLU A 75 5.78 0.59 8.25
CA GLU A 75 4.62 0.10 8.99
C GLU A 75 3.49 -0.34 8.04
N ARG A 76 3.19 0.44 6.98
CA ARG A 76 2.24 0.02 5.93
C ARG A 76 2.61 -1.32 5.32
N ARG A 77 3.89 -1.50 5.01
CA ARG A 77 4.38 -2.77 4.42
C ARG A 77 4.18 -3.97 5.36
N VAL A 78 4.39 -3.78 6.65
CA VAL A 78 4.31 -4.87 7.64
C VAL A 78 2.86 -5.12 8.04
N GLU A 79 2.10 -4.06 8.34
CA GLU A 79 0.73 -4.13 8.81
C GLU A 79 -0.24 -4.64 7.73
N LEU A 80 -0.06 -4.19 6.47
CA LEU A 80 -0.91 -4.55 5.33
C LEU A 80 -0.30 -5.69 4.49
N GLY A 81 0.64 -6.43 5.06
CA GLY A 81 1.28 -7.56 4.40
C GLY A 81 0.25 -8.60 3.96
N MET A 82 0.32 -9.06 2.69
CA MET A 82 -0.59 -10.02 2.07
C MET A 82 -2.02 -9.50 1.81
N GLU A 83 -2.24 -8.19 1.89
CA GLU A 83 -3.54 -7.54 1.65
C GLU A 83 -3.61 -6.83 0.28
N PHE A 84 -2.65 -7.09 -0.61
CA PHE A 84 -2.54 -6.59 -1.98
C PHE A 84 -2.19 -5.10 -2.14
N ASP A 85 -2.00 -4.34 -1.08
CA ASP A 85 -1.76 -2.89 -1.12
C ASP A 85 -0.35 -2.52 -1.58
N ARG A 86 0.64 -3.38 -1.36
CA ARG A 86 2.07 -3.06 -1.54
C ARG A 86 2.42 -2.51 -2.91
N PHE A 87 1.90 -3.08 -3.98
CA PHE A 87 2.21 -2.63 -5.33
C PHE A 87 1.69 -1.21 -5.58
N TYR A 88 0.46 -0.94 -5.16
CA TYR A 88 -0.16 0.38 -5.29
C TYR A 88 0.58 1.43 -4.46
N ASP A 89 1.02 1.10 -3.26
CA ASP A 89 1.87 1.97 -2.44
C ASP A 89 3.17 2.33 -3.17
N LEU A 90 3.87 1.35 -3.73
CA LEU A 90 5.12 1.59 -4.46
C LEU A 90 4.92 2.47 -5.69
N VAL A 91 3.83 2.26 -6.43
CA VAL A 91 3.51 3.05 -7.63
C VAL A 91 3.17 4.49 -7.25
N ARG A 92 2.29 4.72 -6.28
CA ARG A 92 1.88 6.07 -5.85
C ARG A 92 3.01 6.87 -5.18
N TRP A 93 3.99 6.18 -4.57
CA TRP A 93 5.19 6.81 -4.04
C TRP A 93 6.27 7.06 -5.10
N GLY A 94 6.10 6.57 -6.32
CA GLY A 94 7.06 6.72 -7.41
C GLY A 94 8.34 5.90 -7.27
N ILE A 95 8.36 4.90 -6.38
CA ILE A 95 9.56 4.10 -6.05
C ILE A 95 9.45 2.62 -6.52
N ALA A 96 8.42 2.29 -7.29
CA ALA A 96 8.14 0.91 -7.67
C ALA A 96 9.33 0.27 -8.40
N LYS A 97 9.92 0.96 -9.37
CA LYS A 97 11.04 0.45 -10.16
C LYS A 97 12.26 0.14 -9.30
N GLU A 98 12.67 1.11 -8.48
CA GLU A 98 13.82 0.97 -7.60
C GLU A 98 13.65 -0.21 -6.64
N VAL A 99 12.54 -0.23 -5.91
CA VAL A 99 12.27 -1.25 -4.88
C VAL A 99 12.11 -2.65 -5.50
N LEU A 100 11.41 -2.76 -6.63
CA LEU A 100 11.20 -4.04 -7.30
C LEU A 100 12.50 -4.58 -7.92
N HIS A 101 13.31 -3.72 -8.53
CA HIS A 101 14.62 -4.13 -9.07
C HIS A 101 15.57 -4.56 -7.94
N ALA A 102 15.63 -3.84 -6.83
CA ALA A 102 16.40 -4.24 -5.65
C ALA A 102 15.94 -5.60 -5.09
N ALA A 103 14.65 -5.93 -5.23
CA ALA A 103 14.09 -7.23 -4.87
C ALA A 103 14.26 -8.32 -5.96
N GLY A 104 15.07 -8.08 -7.00
CA GLY A 104 15.31 -9.02 -8.09
C GLY A 104 14.20 -9.09 -9.15
N LYS A 105 13.19 -8.21 -9.09
CA LYS A 105 12.09 -8.13 -10.05
C LYS A 105 12.43 -7.18 -11.20
N THR A 106 13.52 -7.47 -11.93
CA THR A 106 14.09 -6.60 -12.97
C THR A 106 13.22 -6.44 -14.22
N GLY A 107 12.19 -7.26 -14.39
CA GLY A 107 11.23 -7.14 -15.49
C GLY A 107 10.26 -5.96 -15.35
N TYR A 108 10.19 -5.29 -14.19
CA TYR A 108 9.33 -4.12 -14.02
C TYR A 108 9.85 -2.93 -14.85
N GLN A 109 8.93 -2.28 -15.56
CA GLN A 109 9.16 -1.07 -16.36
C GLN A 109 8.15 0.00 -15.96
N ASP A 110 8.44 1.26 -16.24
CA ASP A 110 7.58 2.40 -15.83
C ASP A 110 6.17 2.30 -16.42
N ARG A 111 6.02 1.72 -17.62
CA ARG A 111 4.69 1.45 -18.22
C ARG A 111 3.80 0.55 -17.36
N HIS A 112 4.39 -0.32 -16.55
CA HIS A 112 3.64 -1.24 -15.70
C HIS A 112 2.96 -0.56 -14.50
N ALA A 113 3.15 0.74 -14.31
CA ALA A 113 2.36 1.53 -13.37
C ALA A 113 0.88 1.63 -13.78
N LEU A 114 0.60 1.51 -15.08
CA LEU A 114 -0.74 1.38 -15.65
C LEU A 114 -0.87 -0.02 -16.25
N LEU A 115 -2.05 -0.61 -16.15
CA LEU A 115 -2.33 -1.86 -16.85
C LEU A 115 -2.71 -1.57 -18.31
N PRO A 116 -2.40 -2.49 -19.26
CA PRO A 116 -2.87 -2.34 -20.63
C PRO A 116 -4.40 -2.46 -20.67
N ILE A 117 -5.02 -1.64 -21.51
CA ILE A 117 -6.45 -1.80 -21.82
C ILE A 117 -6.61 -3.06 -22.66
N PRO A 118 -7.52 -3.99 -22.33
CA PRO A 118 -7.78 -5.18 -23.14
C PRO A 118 -8.11 -4.80 -24.58
N GLN A 119 -7.53 -5.51 -25.55
CA GLN A 119 -7.72 -5.21 -26.97
C GLN A 119 -9.19 -5.23 -27.38
N ASP A 120 -9.95 -6.21 -26.87
CA ASP A 120 -11.39 -6.31 -27.13
C ASP A 120 -12.17 -5.04 -26.74
N GLU A 121 -11.76 -4.34 -25.68
CA GLU A 121 -12.42 -3.10 -25.26
C GLU A 121 -12.03 -1.92 -26.17
N ILE A 122 -10.79 -1.90 -26.64
CA ILE A 122 -10.35 -0.93 -27.65
C ILE A 122 -11.16 -1.10 -28.93
N ASP A 123 -11.28 -2.34 -29.42
CA ASP A 123 -12.00 -2.66 -30.66
C ASP A 123 -13.49 -2.29 -30.54
N LYS A 124 -14.14 -2.62 -29.43
CA LYS A 124 -15.55 -2.26 -29.17
C LYS A 124 -15.79 -0.76 -29.05
N SER A 125 -14.76 -0.01 -28.70
CA SER A 125 -14.89 1.45 -28.53
C SER A 125 -14.99 2.24 -29.84
N ASN A 126 -14.83 1.58 -30.99
CA ASN A 126 -14.81 2.23 -32.31
C ASN A 126 -13.77 3.36 -32.42
N GLY A 127 -12.59 3.18 -31.81
CA GLY A 127 -11.48 4.13 -31.88
C GLY A 127 -11.52 5.24 -30.83
N VAL A 128 -12.46 5.19 -29.87
CA VAL A 128 -12.52 6.16 -28.76
C VAL A 128 -11.46 5.86 -27.69
N LEU A 129 -11.25 4.57 -27.37
CA LEU A 129 -10.20 4.17 -26.42
C LEU A 129 -8.87 4.03 -27.16
N VAL A 130 -7.85 4.66 -26.59
CA VAL A 130 -6.46 4.55 -27.03
C VAL A 130 -5.67 3.83 -25.96
N GLN A 131 -4.80 2.90 -26.35
CA GLN A 131 -3.97 2.13 -25.43
C GLN A 131 -3.11 3.02 -24.56
N ASN A 132 -2.84 2.58 -23.33
CA ASN A 132 -1.89 3.23 -22.45
C ASN A 132 -0.49 3.32 -23.09
N PRO A 133 0.31 4.38 -22.77
CA PRO A 133 1.62 4.55 -23.38
C PRO A 133 2.54 3.33 -23.23
N ASN A 134 3.26 3.00 -24.28
CA ASN A 134 4.27 1.93 -24.33
C ASN A 134 3.74 0.50 -24.25
N TYR A 135 2.46 0.29 -24.59
CA TYR A 135 1.86 -1.03 -24.80
C TYR A 135 1.58 -1.26 -26.29
#